data_14d637aa47850a129b2b366ca06feae7
#
_entry.id   14d637aa47850a129b2b366ca06feae7
#
_cell.length_a   1.000
_cell.length_b   1.000
_cell.length_c   1.000
_cell.angle_alpha   90.00
_cell.angle_beta   90.00
_cell.angle_gamma   90.00
#
_symmetry.space_group_name_H-M   'P 1'
#
loop_
_entity.id
_entity.type
_entity.pdbx_description
1 polymer ?
#
loop_
_entity_poly.entity_id
_entity_poly.type
_entity_poly.pdbx_seq_one_letter_code
_entity_poly.pdbx_strand_id
1 'polypeptide(L)'
;PPPAHVVAKLAEVAAKPDAHGYSASKGIPGLRKAQAAYYQRRFGVELDPESEVIVTLGSKEGLANLAQAITAPGDVVLAPNPSYPIHSFGFIIAGAAIRSIPAAPGPDFFERLRLAMRY
;
A
#
# COMPACT_ATOMS: atom_id res chain seq x y z
N PRO A 1 4.10 -20.64 8.76
CA PRO A 1 4.60 -20.94 7.42
C PRO A 1 3.59 -20.47 6.37
N PRO A 2 4.03 -20.11 5.14
CA PRO A 2 3.11 -19.78 4.07
C PRO A 2 2.22 -20.99 3.68
N PRO A 3 1.06 -20.77 3.10
CA PRO A 3 0.20 -21.86 2.63
C PRO A 3 0.91 -22.75 1.62
N ALA A 4 0.73 -24.07 1.72
CA ALA A 4 1.45 -25.02 0.89
C ALA A 4 1.26 -24.82 -0.62
N HIS A 5 0.04 -24.43 -1.05
CA HIS A 5 -0.25 -24.15 -2.47
C HIS A 5 0.50 -22.92 -2.99
N VAL A 6 0.80 -21.93 -2.14
CA VAL A 6 1.61 -20.75 -2.53
C VAL A 6 3.06 -21.16 -2.74
N VAL A 7 3.61 -21.97 -1.84
CA VAL A 7 4.98 -22.48 -1.96
C VAL A 7 5.13 -23.36 -3.20
N ALA A 8 4.17 -24.26 -3.44
CA ALA A 8 4.15 -25.12 -4.62
C ALA A 8 4.12 -24.30 -5.91
N LYS A 9 3.30 -23.25 -5.97
CA LYS A 9 3.21 -22.37 -7.14
C LYS A 9 4.49 -21.56 -7.37
N LEU A 10 5.13 -21.10 -6.29
CA LEU A 10 6.43 -20.43 -6.39
C LEU A 10 7.50 -21.36 -6.99
N ALA A 11 7.59 -22.59 -6.50
CA ALA A 11 8.54 -23.59 -7.01
C ALA A 11 8.27 -23.92 -8.49
N GLU A 12 7.01 -24.09 -8.88
CA GLU A 12 6.59 -24.33 -10.27
C GLU A 12 7.05 -23.17 -11.18
N VAL A 13 6.80 -21.93 -10.77
CA VAL A 13 7.16 -20.75 -11.58
C VAL A 13 8.68 -20.56 -11.63
N ALA A 14 9.38 -20.77 -10.52
CA ALA A 14 10.84 -20.63 -10.46
C ALA A 14 11.58 -21.64 -11.36
N ALA A 15 10.95 -22.77 -11.68
CA ALA A 15 11.51 -23.76 -12.62
C ALA A 15 11.34 -23.39 -14.11
N LYS A 16 10.56 -22.36 -14.43
CA LYS A 16 10.31 -21.96 -15.83
C LYS A 16 11.48 -21.11 -16.35
N PRO A 17 12.03 -21.42 -17.54
CA PRO A 17 13.18 -20.67 -18.08
C PRO A 17 12.88 -19.21 -18.40
N ASP A 18 11.63 -18.86 -18.66
CA ASP A 18 11.16 -17.51 -18.98
C ASP A 18 10.77 -16.67 -17.76
N ALA A 19 10.88 -17.24 -16.54
CA ALA A 19 10.52 -16.53 -15.31
C ALA A 19 11.65 -15.65 -14.73
N HIS A 20 12.84 -15.66 -15.34
CA HIS A 20 14.07 -15.04 -14.81
C HIS A 20 14.49 -13.75 -15.53
N GLY A 21 13.60 -13.17 -16.31
CA GLY A 21 13.82 -11.88 -16.98
C GLY A 21 13.56 -10.67 -16.08
N TYR A 22 13.51 -9.50 -16.69
CA TYR A 22 13.15 -8.27 -15.98
C TYR A 22 11.69 -8.31 -15.51
N SER A 23 11.45 -7.75 -14.33
CA SER A 23 10.10 -7.61 -13.80
C SER A 23 9.27 -6.60 -14.61
N ALA A 24 7.98 -6.88 -14.79
CA ALA A 24 7.04 -5.87 -15.28
C ALA A 24 6.78 -4.83 -14.17
N SER A 25 7.09 -3.57 -14.43
CA SER A 25 7.01 -2.48 -13.42
C SER A 25 5.65 -2.37 -12.74
N LYS A 26 4.56 -2.60 -13.49
CA LYS A 26 3.19 -2.61 -12.95
C LYS A 26 2.76 -3.95 -12.34
N GLY A 27 3.57 -4.98 -12.44
CA GLY A 27 3.20 -6.36 -12.19
C GLY A 27 2.61 -7.05 -13.44
N ILE A 28 2.67 -8.38 -13.45
CA ILE A 28 2.17 -9.17 -14.58
C ILE A 28 0.65 -9.03 -14.73
N PRO A 29 0.12 -9.01 -15.97
CA PRO A 29 -1.31 -8.79 -16.21
C PRO A 29 -2.22 -9.79 -15.47
N GLY A 30 -1.81 -11.06 -15.37
CA GLY A 30 -2.57 -12.08 -14.64
C GLY A 30 -2.74 -11.75 -13.15
N LEU A 31 -1.71 -11.23 -12.49
CA LEU A 31 -1.78 -10.85 -11.09
C LEU A 31 -2.68 -9.62 -10.89
N ARG A 32 -2.55 -8.60 -11.74
CA ARG A 32 -3.40 -7.40 -11.69
C ARG A 32 -4.88 -7.74 -11.89
N LYS A 33 -5.20 -8.61 -12.87
CA LYS A 33 -6.57 -9.13 -13.07
C LYS A 33 -7.08 -9.90 -11.86
N ALA A 34 -6.25 -10.73 -11.25
CA ALA A 34 -6.62 -11.48 -10.05
C ALA A 34 -6.90 -10.56 -8.85
N GLN A 35 -6.12 -9.49 -8.69
CA GLN A 35 -6.34 -8.47 -7.66
C GLN A 35 -7.65 -7.71 -7.89
N ALA A 36 -7.92 -7.22 -9.11
CA ALA A 36 -9.18 -6.56 -9.46
C ALA A 36 -10.38 -7.48 -9.20
N ALA A 37 -10.31 -8.75 -9.63
CA ALA A 37 -11.35 -9.73 -9.38
C ALA A 37 -11.53 -10.05 -7.87
N TYR A 38 -10.47 -10.00 -7.07
CA TYR A 38 -10.58 -10.13 -5.61
C TYR A 38 -11.34 -8.97 -4.99
N TYR A 39 -11.03 -7.73 -5.39
CA TYR A 39 -11.73 -6.54 -4.90
C TYR A 39 -13.21 -6.57 -5.27
N GLN A 40 -13.53 -6.97 -6.50
CA GLN A 40 -14.92 -7.13 -6.92
C GLN A 40 -15.66 -8.15 -6.04
N ARG A 41 -15.09 -9.34 -5.85
CA ARG A 41 -15.76 -10.41 -5.05
C ARG A 41 -15.88 -10.06 -3.57
N ARG A 42 -14.85 -9.40 -3.00
CA ARG A 42 -14.76 -9.21 -1.55
C ARG A 42 -15.43 -7.92 -1.08
N PHE A 43 -15.39 -6.89 -1.91
CA PHE A 43 -15.78 -5.53 -1.54
C PHE A 43 -16.82 -4.90 -2.48
N GLY A 44 -17.17 -5.56 -3.59
CA GLY A 44 -18.07 -5.00 -4.61
C GLY A 44 -17.45 -3.84 -5.39
N VAL A 45 -16.12 -3.68 -5.36
CA VAL A 45 -15.40 -2.60 -6.04
C VAL A 45 -14.90 -3.09 -7.38
N GLU A 46 -15.32 -2.46 -8.45
CA GLU A 46 -14.81 -2.68 -9.81
C GLU A 46 -13.57 -1.83 -10.05
N LEU A 47 -12.51 -2.48 -10.52
CA LEU A 47 -11.23 -1.85 -10.84
C LEU A 47 -10.80 -2.29 -12.25
N ASP A 48 -10.33 -1.33 -13.05
CA ASP A 48 -9.64 -1.64 -14.29
C ASP A 48 -8.22 -2.16 -13.99
N PRO A 49 -7.89 -3.42 -14.31
CA PRO A 49 -6.58 -3.98 -14.02
C PRO A 49 -5.43 -3.33 -14.79
N GLU A 50 -5.73 -2.55 -15.85
CA GLU A 50 -4.68 -1.90 -16.65
C GLU A 50 -4.30 -0.50 -16.13
N SER A 51 -5.26 0.24 -15.60
CA SER A 51 -5.08 1.63 -15.19
C SER A 51 -5.20 1.88 -13.68
N GLU A 52 -5.87 0.98 -12.92
CA GLU A 52 -6.19 1.22 -11.51
C GLU A 52 -5.52 0.21 -10.56
N VAL A 53 -4.70 -0.69 -11.07
CA VAL A 53 -4.00 -1.70 -10.26
C VAL A 53 -2.52 -1.72 -10.55
N ILE A 54 -1.72 -1.59 -9.50
CA ILE A 54 -0.26 -1.76 -9.53
C ILE A 54 0.16 -2.77 -8.47
N VAL A 55 1.13 -3.62 -8.81
CA VAL A 55 1.70 -4.61 -7.89
C VAL A 55 2.91 -4.00 -7.19
N THR A 56 3.01 -4.22 -5.88
CA THR A 56 4.17 -3.84 -5.07
C THR A 56 4.72 -5.04 -4.31
N LEU A 57 6.00 -4.99 -3.95
CA LEU A 57 6.65 -6.01 -3.11
C LEU A 57 6.31 -5.77 -1.62
N GLY A 58 5.05 -6.00 -1.31
CA GLY A 58 4.49 -5.76 0.02
C GLY A 58 3.95 -4.33 0.21
N SER A 59 3.15 -4.17 1.26
CA SER A 59 2.47 -2.91 1.57
C SER A 59 3.41 -1.77 1.99
N LYS A 60 4.59 -2.09 2.52
CA LYS A 60 5.58 -1.06 2.88
C LYS A 60 6.10 -0.32 1.65
N GLU A 61 6.48 -1.06 0.62
CA GLU A 61 6.89 -0.47 -0.65
C GLU A 61 5.74 0.33 -1.28
N GLY A 62 4.55 -0.26 -1.30
CA GLY A 62 3.36 0.41 -1.82
C GLY A 62 3.09 1.75 -1.13
N LEU A 63 3.16 1.79 0.20
CA LEU A 63 2.93 3.03 0.96
C LEU A 63 4.07 4.04 0.77
N ALA A 64 5.33 3.60 0.73
CA ALA A 64 6.46 4.49 0.49
C ALA A 64 6.41 5.13 -0.90
N ASN A 65 6.09 4.34 -1.92
CA ASN A 65 5.94 4.83 -3.29
C ASN A 65 4.73 5.76 -3.43
N LEU A 66 3.61 5.43 -2.76
CA LEU A 66 2.44 6.30 -2.72
C LEU A 66 2.79 7.65 -2.08
N ALA A 67 3.48 7.64 -0.94
CA ALA A 67 3.91 8.86 -0.27
C ALA A 67 4.73 9.76 -1.22
N GLN A 68 5.71 9.18 -1.93
CA GLN A 68 6.51 9.92 -2.90
C GLN A 68 5.71 10.45 -4.09
N ALA A 69 4.65 9.75 -4.49
CA ALA A 69 3.83 10.13 -5.64
C ALA A 69 2.86 11.28 -5.34
N ILE A 70 2.38 11.40 -4.10
CA ILE A 70 1.30 12.34 -3.73
C ILE A 70 1.74 13.45 -2.77
N THR A 71 3.00 13.44 -2.30
CA THR A 71 3.48 14.37 -1.28
C THR A 71 4.66 15.19 -1.80
N ALA A 72 4.68 16.47 -1.46
CA ALA A 72 5.78 17.39 -1.75
C ALA A 72 6.37 17.99 -0.45
N PRO A 73 7.60 18.52 -0.49
CA PRO A 73 8.14 19.27 0.62
C PRO A 73 7.25 20.44 1.04
N GLY A 74 6.94 20.50 2.33
CA GLY A 74 6.00 21.48 2.89
C GLY A 74 4.59 20.95 3.16
N ASP A 75 4.24 19.80 2.61
CA ASP A 75 2.98 19.16 2.95
C ASP A 75 2.97 18.67 4.40
N VAL A 76 1.79 18.67 5.01
CA VAL A 76 1.56 18.14 6.35
C VAL A 76 0.69 16.89 6.27
N VAL A 77 1.19 15.78 6.81
CA VAL A 77 0.47 14.51 6.84
C VAL A 77 0.08 14.18 8.28
N LEU A 78 -1.20 13.87 8.48
CA LEU A 78 -1.70 13.39 9.76
C LEU A 78 -1.42 11.90 9.89
N ALA A 79 -0.68 11.51 10.91
CA ALA A 79 -0.37 10.11 11.18
C ALA A 79 -0.79 9.70 12.60
N PRO A 80 -1.42 8.52 12.78
CA PRO A 80 -1.75 8.03 14.10
C PRO A 80 -0.48 7.74 14.92
N ASN A 81 -0.54 7.98 16.23
CA ASN A 81 0.55 7.67 17.15
C ASN A 81 -0.03 6.98 18.41
N PRO A 82 0.44 5.78 18.78
CA PRO A 82 1.45 4.99 18.08
C PRO A 82 0.98 4.39 16.74
N SER A 83 1.91 4.17 15.81
CA SER A 83 1.64 3.49 14.55
C SER A 83 2.87 2.72 14.07
N TYR A 84 2.69 1.94 13.00
CA TYR A 84 3.80 1.25 12.39
C TYR A 84 4.73 2.25 11.67
N PRO A 85 6.06 2.11 11.74
CA PRO A 85 7.02 3.12 11.31
C PRO A 85 6.80 3.66 9.89
N ILE A 86 6.43 2.83 8.93
CA ILE A 86 6.25 3.26 7.54
C ILE A 86 5.15 4.31 7.38
N HIS A 87 4.16 4.35 8.28
CA HIS A 87 3.07 5.33 8.23
C HIS A 87 3.56 6.78 8.40
N SER A 88 4.66 6.97 9.12
CA SER A 88 5.28 8.28 9.28
C SER A 88 6.53 8.42 8.41
N PHE A 89 7.44 7.45 8.47
CA PHE A 89 8.72 7.55 7.78
C PHE A 89 8.60 7.54 6.26
N GLY A 90 7.61 6.87 5.68
CA GLY A 90 7.36 6.93 4.24
C GLY A 90 7.11 8.37 3.76
N PHE A 91 6.32 9.13 4.50
CA PHE A 91 6.02 10.52 4.18
C PHE A 91 7.15 11.50 4.56
N ILE A 92 7.89 11.23 5.65
CA ILE A 92 9.09 12.01 6.01
C ILE A 92 10.14 11.91 4.90
N ILE A 93 10.37 10.71 4.37
CA ILE A 93 11.30 10.48 3.26
C ILE A 93 10.86 11.23 2.00
N ALA A 94 9.55 11.35 1.79
CA ALA A 94 8.97 12.13 0.70
C ALA A 94 9.04 13.67 0.92
N GLY A 95 9.49 14.12 2.09
CA GLY A 95 9.66 15.54 2.41
C GLY A 95 8.51 16.18 3.18
N ALA A 96 7.51 15.41 3.61
CA ALA A 96 6.40 15.92 4.38
C ALA A 96 6.74 16.11 5.87
N ALA A 97 6.06 17.05 6.51
CA ALA A 97 6.00 17.16 7.96
C ALA A 97 4.91 16.24 8.52
N ILE A 98 5.19 15.56 9.63
CA ILE A 98 4.23 14.70 10.29
C ILE A 98 3.58 15.42 11.47
N ARG A 99 2.26 15.44 11.48
CA ARG A 99 1.46 15.83 12.65
C ARG A 99 0.84 14.57 13.24
N SER A 100 1.25 14.23 14.46
CA SER A 100 0.74 13.07 15.16
C SER A 100 -0.66 13.31 15.74
N ILE A 101 -1.54 12.32 15.57
CA ILE A 101 -2.83 12.26 16.25
C ILE A 101 -2.88 10.99 17.11
N PRO A 102 -3.45 11.04 18.34
CA PRO A 102 -3.57 9.85 19.17
C PRO A 102 -4.34 8.73 18.46
N ALA A 103 -3.74 7.54 18.39
CA ALA A 103 -4.35 6.37 17.75
C ALA A 103 -5.36 5.64 18.65
N ALA A 104 -5.50 6.06 19.92
CA ALA A 104 -6.41 5.39 20.85
C ALA A 104 -7.86 5.48 20.35
N PRO A 105 -8.52 4.33 20.18
CA PRO A 105 -9.94 4.33 19.84
C PRO A 105 -10.75 4.95 20.98
N GLY A 106 -11.64 5.88 20.64
CA GLY A 106 -12.48 6.53 21.62
C GLY A 106 -13.40 7.55 20.95
N PRO A 107 -14.41 8.04 21.65
CA PRO A 107 -15.35 9.02 21.11
C PRO A 107 -14.67 10.30 20.60
N ASP A 108 -13.54 10.66 21.20
CA ASP A 108 -12.82 11.90 20.89
C ASP A 108 -11.90 11.79 19.65
N PHE A 109 -11.71 10.59 19.09
CA PHE A 109 -10.78 10.40 17.97
C PHE A 109 -11.11 11.28 16.76
N PHE A 110 -12.37 11.28 16.34
CA PHE A 110 -12.80 12.09 15.18
C PHE A 110 -12.79 13.59 15.46
N GLU A 111 -13.04 14.00 16.70
CA GLU A 111 -12.91 15.40 17.10
C GLU A 111 -11.45 15.87 17.02
N ARG A 112 -10.53 15.10 17.59
CA ARG A 112 -9.08 15.36 17.51
C ARG A 112 -8.57 15.37 16.07
N LEU A 113 -9.05 14.44 15.24
CA LEU A 113 -8.73 14.42 13.82
C LEU A 113 -9.20 15.70 13.11
N ARG A 114 -10.43 16.14 13.36
CA ARG A 114 -10.96 17.40 12.80
C ARG A 114 -10.17 18.62 13.24
N LEU A 115 -9.80 18.69 14.50
CA LEU A 115 -8.96 19.76 15.02
C LEU A 115 -7.57 19.76 14.35
N ALA A 116 -6.95 18.60 14.20
CA ALA A 116 -5.66 18.46 13.55
C ALA A 116 -5.67 18.84 12.06
N MET A 117 -6.82 18.75 11.38
CA MET A 117 -6.97 19.20 9.99
C MET A 117 -7.15 20.72 9.84
N ARG A 118 -7.47 21.44 10.93
CA ARG A 118 -7.74 22.88 10.89
C ARG A 118 -6.52 23.75 11.20
N TYR A 119 -5.58 23.20 11.93
CA TYR A 119 -4.41 23.90 12.48
C TYR A 119 -3.11 23.16 12.10
#